data_d871b2c145f4a1caab194fb08e6ae127
#
_entry.id   d871b2c145f4a1caab194fb08e6ae127
#
_cell.length_a   1.000
_cell.length_b   1.000
_cell.length_c   1.000
_cell.angle_alpha   90.00
_cell.angle_beta   90.00
_cell.angle_gamma   90.00
#
_symmetry.space_group_name_H-M   'P 1'
#
loop_
_entity.id
_entity.type
_entity.pdbx_description
1 polymer ?
#
loop_
_entity_poly.entity_id
_entity_poly.type
_entity_poly.pdbx_seq_one_letter_code
_entity_poly.pdbx_strand_id
1 'polypeptide(L)'
;IIHDAISFPPIWYREKVDGSSGKVRRIGIQNIKQQFYDYIAVEGLKPVLRRIGEYQYASIENRGTTKGKEVISSWIRNRDMRYFVKLDVRKCFESIDRDRLMEFLRQHVKNDRLLRLVELLISSFERGLSIGSYLSQYLCNLYMSILYHEIKERMYRMRKGKHGEKRVNLVRRCLIYMDDILLIGSRKRDLEKAAKLVVEKAAGMGLEIK
;
A
#
# COMPACT_ATOMS: atom_id res chain seq x y z
N ILE A 1 0.70 20.80 -19.44
CA ILE A 1 1.90 19.93 -19.51
C ILE A 1 2.86 20.40 -20.65
N ILE A 2 2.37 21.17 -21.62
CA ILE A 2 3.18 21.58 -22.77
C ILE A 2 4.15 22.72 -22.41
N HIS A 3 3.89 23.47 -21.37
CA HIS A 3 4.71 24.63 -20.97
C HIS A 3 4.96 24.58 -19.47
N ASP A 4 5.73 23.80 -18.90
CA ASP A 4 6.23 23.74 -17.49
C ASP A 4 5.62 24.73 -16.44
N ALA A 5 4.44 25.29 -16.72
CA ALA A 5 3.75 26.35 -15.98
C ALA A 5 2.55 25.86 -15.18
N ILE A 6 2.54 24.54 -14.80
CA ILE A 6 1.49 24.02 -13.94
C ILE A 6 1.86 24.31 -12.49
N SER A 7 1.04 25.11 -11.84
CA SER A 7 1.10 25.31 -10.40
C SER A 7 -0.25 24.96 -9.78
N PHE A 8 -0.23 24.47 -8.55
CA PHE A 8 -1.43 24.17 -7.79
C PHE A 8 -1.49 25.02 -6.52
N PRO A 9 -2.65 25.57 -6.19
CA PRO A 9 -2.82 26.26 -4.91
C PRO A 9 -2.70 25.26 -3.75
N PRO A 10 -2.40 25.72 -2.54
CA PRO A 10 -2.41 24.89 -1.35
C PRO A 10 -3.75 24.17 -1.19
N ILE A 11 -3.66 22.94 -0.68
CA ILE A 11 -4.84 22.12 -0.41
C ILE A 11 -5.54 22.58 0.86
N TRP A 12 -6.86 22.61 0.82
CA TRP A 12 -7.69 22.80 1.99
C TRP A 12 -7.87 21.48 2.73
N TYR A 13 -7.89 21.54 4.06
CA TYR A 13 -8.12 20.37 4.89
C TYR A 13 -9.41 20.51 5.67
N ARG A 14 -10.24 19.46 5.64
CA ARG A 14 -11.45 19.33 6.44
C ARG A 14 -11.33 18.15 7.38
N GLU A 15 -11.68 18.33 8.63
CA GLU A 15 -11.84 17.24 9.57
C GLU A 15 -13.19 16.56 9.40
N LYS A 16 -13.21 15.25 9.35
CA LYS A 16 -14.41 14.43 9.30
C LYS A 16 -14.30 13.32 10.34
N VAL A 17 -15.35 13.22 11.18
CA VAL A 17 -15.46 12.10 12.10
C VAL A 17 -15.93 10.87 11.32
N ASP A 18 -15.18 9.78 11.42
CA ASP A 18 -15.56 8.48 10.86
C ASP A 18 -16.70 7.90 11.72
N GLY A 19 -17.88 7.74 11.12
CA GLY A 19 -19.08 7.28 11.85
C GLY A 19 -18.98 5.88 12.42
N SER A 20 -18.08 5.04 11.92
CA SER A 20 -17.90 3.66 12.40
C SER A 20 -16.87 3.53 13.53
N SER A 21 -15.84 4.37 13.52
CA SER A 21 -14.71 4.27 14.47
C SER A 21 -14.61 5.47 15.43
N GLY A 22 -15.39 6.54 15.22
CA GLY A 22 -15.28 7.80 15.97
C GLY A 22 -13.98 8.58 15.74
N LYS A 23 -13.09 8.09 14.86
CA LYS A 23 -11.80 8.72 14.59
C LYS A 23 -11.97 9.98 13.75
N VAL A 24 -11.30 11.05 14.14
CA VAL A 24 -11.19 12.27 13.32
C VAL A 24 -10.18 12.00 12.21
N ARG A 25 -10.61 12.17 10.95
CA ARG A 25 -9.78 12.08 9.76
C ARG A 25 -9.62 13.45 9.13
N ARG A 26 -8.40 13.84 8.86
CA ARG A 26 -8.08 15.06 8.14
C ARG A 26 -8.03 14.77 6.64
N ILE A 27 -9.02 15.26 5.90
CA ILE A 27 -9.20 15.00 4.47
C ILE A 27 -8.74 16.22 3.68
N GLY A 28 -7.81 16.05 2.78
CA GLY A 28 -7.39 17.09 1.86
C GLY A 28 -8.41 17.28 0.74
N ILE A 29 -8.80 18.51 0.51
CA ILE A 29 -9.73 18.91 -0.56
C ILE A 29 -8.93 19.59 -1.65
N GLN A 30 -8.75 18.90 -2.76
CA GLN A 30 -8.11 19.43 -3.97
C GLN A 30 -9.12 20.26 -4.75
N ASN A 31 -8.65 21.28 -5.49
CA ASN A 31 -9.48 21.95 -6.47
C ASN A 31 -9.77 21.02 -7.67
N ILE A 32 -10.76 21.36 -8.47
CA ILE A 32 -11.20 20.57 -9.62
C ILE A 32 -10.04 20.33 -10.60
N LYS A 33 -9.21 21.33 -10.86
CA LYS A 33 -8.06 21.22 -11.77
C LYS A 33 -7.06 20.16 -11.28
N GLN A 34 -6.73 20.16 -9.97
CA GLN A 34 -5.85 19.15 -9.38
C GLN A 34 -6.46 17.74 -9.51
N GLN A 35 -7.77 17.61 -9.26
CA GLN A 35 -8.45 16.31 -9.42
C GLN A 35 -8.34 15.77 -10.85
N PHE A 36 -8.51 16.61 -11.87
CA PHE A 36 -8.29 16.18 -13.26
C PHE A 36 -6.86 15.70 -13.51
N TYR A 37 -5.87 16.38 -12.95
CA TYR A 37 -4.48 15.95 -13.08
C TYR A 37 -4.18 14.67 -12.30
N ASP A 38 -4.86 14.42 -11.18
CA ASP A 38 -4.78 13.12 -10.49
C ASP A 38 -5.21 11.98 -11.41
N TYR A 39 -6.33 12.13 -12.14
CA TYR A 39 -6.77 11.13 -13.13
C TYR A 39 -5.76 10.92 -14.25
N ILE A 40 -5.22 12.00 -14.81
CA ILE A 40 -4.19 11.92 -15.87
C ILE A 40 -2.94 11.20 -15.35
N ALA A 41 -2.51 11.52 -14.13
CA ALA A 41 -1.36 10.87 -13.51
C ALA A 41 -1.59 9.38 -13.28
N VAL A 42 -2.75 8.98 -12.75
CA VAL A 42 -3.12 7.58 -12.55
C VAL A 42 -3.16 6.83 -13.88
N GLU A 43 -3.76 7.42 -14.92
CA GLU A 43 -3.79 6.83 -16.26
C GLU A 43 -2.38 6.57 -16.80
N GLY A 44 -1.49 7.56 -16.68
CA GLY A 44 -0.09 7.43 -17.09
C GLY A 44 0.69 6.40 -16.26
N LEU A 45 0.32 6.21 -14.98
CA LEU A 45 0.96 5.25 -14.08
C LEU A 45 0.44 3.82 -14.23
N LYS A 46 -0.62 3.54 -15.00
CA LYS A 46 -1.20 2.20 -15.15
C LYS A 46 -0.16 1.08 -15.36
N PRO A 47 0.88 1.26 -16.20
CA PRO A 47 1.89 0.19 -16.37
C PRO A 47 2.61 -0.18 -15.08
N VAL A 48 2.94 0.79 -14.22
CA VAL A 48 3.63 0.53 -12.95
C VAL A 48 2.65 0.06 -11.86
N LEU A 49 1.38 0.50 -11.92
CA LEU A 49 0.35 0.07 -10.99
C LEU A 49 0.03 -1.44 -11.10
N ARG A 50 0.39 -2.10 -12.21
CA ARG A 50 0.32 -3.57 -12.33
C ARG A 50 1.22 -4.31 -11.33
N ARG A 51 2.16 -3.61 -10.69
CA ARG A 51 3.02 -4.15 -9.62
C ARG A 51 2.30 -4.23 -8.27
N ILE A 52 1.13 -3.62 -8.14
CA ILE A 52 0.28 -3.77 -6.96
C ILE A 52 -0.07 -5.25 -6.81
N GLY A 53 0.16 -5.79 -5.62
CA GLY A 53 0.02 -7.21 -5.34
C GLY A 53 -1.40 -7.74 -5.59
N GLU A 54 -1.50 -9.00 -5.92
CA GLU A 54 -2.77 -9.71 -6.21
C GLU A 54 -3.80 -9.56 -5.08
N TYR A 55 -3.35 -9.64 -3.83
CA TYR A 55 -4.19 -9.55 -2.63
C TYR A 55 -4.05 -8.21 -1.90
N GLN A 56 -3.83 -7.14 -2.66
CA GLN A 56 -4.01 -5.79 -2.17
C GLN A 56 -5.40 -5.28 -2.57
N TYR A 57 -6.11 -4.73 -1.61
CA TYR A 57 -7.51 -4.32 -1.72
C TYR A 57 -7.69 -2.88 -1.27
N ALA A 58 -8.87 -2.33 -1.52
CA ALA A 58 -9.28 -0.95 -1.37
C ALA A 58 -8.73 -0.02 -2.44
N SER A 59 -9.61 0.84 -2.95
CA SER A 59 -9.33 1.85 -3.98
C SER A 59 -8.67 1.29 -5.25
N ILE A 60 -8.87 0.03 -5.51
CA ILE A 60 -8.47 -0.66 -6.74
C ILE A 60 -9.73 -1.23 -7.38
N GLU A 61 -9.86 -1.05 -8.68
CA GLU A 61 -10.99 -1.57 -9.43
C GLU A 61 -11.20 -3.07 -9.20
N ASN A 62 -12.44 -3.49 -8.94
CA ASN A 62 -12.84 -4.87 -8.63
C ASN A 62 -12.19 -5.48 -7.37
N ARG A 63 -11.56 -4.67 -6.50
CA ARG A 63 -10.91 -5.12 -5.26
C ARG A 63 -11.44 -4.35 -4.03
N GLY A 64 -12.76 -4.30 -3.89
CA GLY A 64 -13.43 -3.69 -2.73
C GLY A 64 -13.54 -4.64 -1.53
N THR A 65 -14.19 -4.16 -0.47
CA THR A 65 -14.38 -4.86 0.81
C THR A 65 -15.08 -6.23 0.64
N THR A 66 -16.11 -6.30 -0.21
CA THR A 66 -16.85 -7.55 -0.47
C THR A 66 -15.92 -8.61 -1.03
N LYS A 67 -15.12 -8.26 -2.03
CA LYS A 67 -14.15 -9.17 -2.65
C LYS A 67 -13.07 -9.62 -1.68
N GLY A 68 -12.57 -8.70 -0.84
CA GLY A 68 -11.62 -9.04 0.23
C GLY A 68 -12.20 -10.05 1.22
N LYS A 69 -13.47 -9.88 1.65
CA LYS A 69 -14.17 -10.82 2.53
C LYS A 69 -14.34 -12.19 1.89
N GLU A 70 -14.74 -12.27 0.63
CA GLU A 70 -14.88 -13.55 -0.11
C GLU A 70 -13.56 -14.31 -0.14
N VAL A 71 -12.47 -13.63 -0.43
CA VAL A 71 -11.12 -14.22 -0.50
C VAL A 71 -10.69 -14.74 0.86
N ILE A 72 -10.83 -13.94 1.92
CA ILE A 72 -10.51 -14.39 3.29
C ILE A 72 -11.37 -15.59 3.65
N SER A 73 -12.69 -15.57 3.38
CA SER A 73 -13.60 -16.66 3.65
C SER A 73 -13.20 -17.95 2.91
N SER A 74 -12.71 -17.86 1.68
CA SER A 74 -12.19 -19.00 0.93
C SER A 74 -10.94 -19.60 1.58
N TRP A 75 -10.04 -18.75 2.06
CA TRP A 75 -8.78 -19.17 2.68
C TRP A 75 -8.99 -19.90 4.01
N ILE A 76 -9.84 -19.37 4.89
CA ILE A 76 -10.06 -19.91 6.22
C ILE A 76 -10.82 -21.26 6.22
N ARG A 77 -11.47 -21.64 5.11
CA ARG A 77 -12.03 -22.99 4.93
C ARG A 77 -10.96 -24.08 4.91
N ASN A 78 -9.72 -23.71 4.57
CA ASN A 78 -8.60 -24.64 4.60
C ASN A 78 -8.12 -24.85 6.04
N ARG A 79 -8.18 -26.12 6.53
CA ARG A 79 -7.79 -26.50 7.89
C ARG A 79 -6.33 -26.16 8.25
N ASP A 80 -5.47 -25.92 7.26
CA ASP A 80 -4.09 -25.50 7.48
C ASP A 80 -3.95 -24.00 7.82
N MET A 81 -5.01 -23.21 7.66
CA MET A 81 -5.03 -21.77 7.98
C MET A 81 -5.49 -21.55 9.44
N ARG A 82 -4.64 -21.95 10.41
CA ARG A 82 -5.00 -22.02 11.83
C ARG A 82 -4.76 -20.74 12.60
N TYR A 83 -3.84 -19.91 12.14
CA TYR A 83 -3.39 -18.73 12.85
C TYR A 83 -3.43 -17.53 11.93
N PHE A 84 -3.68 -16.37 12.50
CA PHE A 84 -3.57 -15.10 11.80
C PHE A 84 -2.92 -14.03 12.68
N VAL A 85 -2.33 -13.04 12.04
CA VAL A 85 -1.85 -11.80 12.65
C VAL A 85 -2.42 -10.65 11.83
N LYS A 86 -3.02 -9.68 12.50
CA LYS A 86 -3.43 -8.42 11.91
C LYS A 86 -2.48 -7.32 12.41
N LEU A 87 -1.95 -6.53 11.50
CA LEU A 87 -1.09 -5.39 11.75
C LEU A 87 -1.74 -4.15 11.12
N ASP A 88 -1.54 -3.00 11.70
CA ASP A 88 -2.08 -1.71 11.26
C ASP A 88 -0.93 -0.72 11.10
N VAL A 89 -0.86 -0.03 9.97
CA VAL A 89 0.15 1.01 9.73
C VAL A 89 -0.36 2.34 10.27
N ARG A 90 0.37 2.91 11.21
CA ARG A 90 0.01 4.17 11.84
C ARG A 90 0.06 5.30 10.82
N LYS A 91 -1.07 6.03 10.67
CA LYS A 91 -1.18 7.20 9.77
C LYS A 91 -0.59 6.95 8.37
N CYS A 92 -0.88 5.80 7.77
CA CYS A 92 -0.24 5.28 6.57
C CYS A 92 -0.02 6.37 5.51
N PHE A 93 -1.06 7.11 5.10
CA PHE A 93 -0.94 8.15 4.07
C PHE A 93 0.04 9.26 4.45
N GLU A 94 -0.06 9.80 5.66
CA GLU A 94 0.81 10.88 6.15
C GLU A 94 2.26 10.42 6.35
N SER A 95 2.46 9.11 6.61
CA SER A 95 3.78 8.52 6.90
C SER A 95 4.55 8.12 5.65
N ILE A 96 3.91 8.09 4.47
CA ILE A 96 4.61 7.75 3.23
C ILE A 96 5.67 8.81 2.94
N ASP A 97 6.92 8.35 2.84
CA ASP A 97 8.07 9.13 2.43
C ASP A 97 7.99 9.41 0.93
N ARG A 98 7.80 10.68 0.57
CA ARG A 98 7.63 11.12 -0.83
C ARG A 98 8.90 10.93 -1.64
N ASP A 99 10.06 11.13 -1.06
CA ASP A 99 11.34 11.01 -1.77
C ASP A 99 11.60 9.55 -2.15
N ARG A 100 11.37 8.63 -1.22
CA ARG A 100 11.43 7.18 -1.49
C ARG A 100 10.38 6.72 -2.50
N LEU A 101 9.18 7.24 -2.41
CA LEU A 101 8.13 6.95 -3.39
C LEU A 101 8.54 7.43 -4.78
N MET A 102 9.08 8.66 -4.90
CA MET A 102 9.56 9.20 -6.17
C MET A 102 10.78 8.44 -6.69
N GLU A 103 11.69 8.04 -5.82
CA GLU A 103 12.82 7.17 -6.19
C GLU A 103 12.34 5.84 -6.79
N PHE A 104 11.38 5.19 -6.13
CA PHE A 104 10.75 3.98 -6.65
C PHE A 104 10.09 4.22 -8.02
N LEU A 105 9.36 5.32 -8.20
CA LEU A 105 8.73 5.66 -9.46
C LEU A 105 9.76 5.91 -10.57
N ARG A 106 10.85 6.63 -10.30
CA ARG A 106 11.93 6.89 -11.28
C ARG A 106 12.60 5.62 -11.78
N GLN A 107 12.67 4.57 -10.96
CA GLN A 107 13.20 3.27 -11.39
C GLN A 107 12.29 2.54 -12.39
N HIS A 108 10.99 2.87 -12.42
CA HIS A 108 9.99 2.10 -13.17
C HIS A 108 9.25 2.91 -14.26
N VAL A 109 9.33 4.23 -14.20
CA VAL A 109 8.67 5.16 -15.12
C VAL A 109 9.74 5.96 -15.86
N LYS A 110 9.75 5.84 -17.18
CA LYS A 110 10.73 6.56 -18.04
C LYS A 110 10.22 7.93 -18.52
N ASN A 111 8.95 8.25 -18.28
CA ASN A 111 8.36 9.50 -18.74
C ASN A 111 8.59 10.61 -17.69
N ASP A 112 9.57 11.46 -17.92
CA ASP A 112 9.93 12.54 -17.02
C ASP A 112 8.81 13.57 -16.81
N ARG A 113 7.97 13.81 -17.83
CA ARG A 113 6.83 14.73 -17.71
C ARG A 113 5.77 14.16 -16.74
N LEU A 114 5.54 12.85 -16.80
CA LEU A 114 4.64 12.16 -15.86
C LEU A 114 5.23 12.20 -14.43
N LEU A 115 6.52 11.95 -14.28
CA LEU A 115 7.18 12.01 -12.97
C LEU A 115 7.10 13.42 -12.37
N ARG A 116 7.36 14.46 -13.16
CA ARG A 116 7.20 15.86 -12.72
C ARG A 116 5.76 16.18 -12.33
N LEU A 117 4.76 15.71 -13.09
CA LEU A 117 3.36 15.89 -12.75
C LEU A 117 3.01 15.24 -11.41
N VAL A 118 3.42 13.99 -11.20
CA VAL A 118 3.20 13.29 -9.93
C VAL A 118 3.85 14.03 -8.77
N GLU A 119 5.12 14.46 -8.93
CA GLU A 119 5.87 15.20 -7.92
C GLU A 119 5.18 16.52 -7.56
N LEU A 120 4.72 17.30 -8.55
CA LEU A 120 3.94 18.52 -8.33
C LEU A 120 2.64 18.25 -7.55
N LEU A 121 1.92 17.21 -7.92
CA LEU A 121 0.65 16.86 -7.25
C LEU A 121 0.87 16.49 -5.78
N ILE A 122 1.83 15.61 -5.50
CA ILE A 122 2.09 15.18 -4.11
C ILE A 122 2.77 16.26 -3.27
N SER A 123 3.53 17.15 -3.89
CA SER A 123 4.17 18.30 -3.20
C SER A 123 3.17 19.33 -2.71
N SER A 124 1.96 19.35 -3.28
CA SER A 124 0.88 20.22 -2.82
C SER A 124 0.29 19.79 -1.46
N PHE A 125 0.56 18.56 -1.02
CA PHE A 125 0.13 18.06 0.30
C PHE A 125 1.07 18.56 1.40
N GLU A 126 0.53 18.77 2.57
CA GLU A 126 1.32 19.22 3.72
C GLU A 126 2.33 18.14 4.14
N ARG A 127 1.91 16.88 4.14
CA ARG A 127 2.70 15.75 4.62
C ARG A 127 2.36 14.46 3.88
N GLY A 128 3.35 13.66 3.52
CA GLY A 128 3.15 12.36 2.88
C GLY A 128 2.16 12.42 1.71
N LEU A 129 1.13 11.61 1.76
CA LEU A 129 0.00 11.60 0.83
C LEU A 129 -1.30 12.08 1.52
N SER A 130 -2.27 12.53 0.74
CA SER A 130 -3.56 13.00 1.25
C SER A 130 -4.66 11.96 1.05
N ILE A 131 -5.45 11.68 2.10
CA ILE A 131 -6.60 10.77 2.04
C ILE A 131 -7.65 11.22 1.00
N GLY A 132 -7.77 12.52 0.72
CA GLY A 132 -8.76 13.06 -0.22
C GLY A 132 -8.36 13.02 -1.70
N SER A 133 -7.10 12.65 -2.03
CA SER A 133 -6.61 12.63 -3.41
C SER A 133 -6.83 11.26 -4.07
N TYR A 134 -7.33 11.27 -5.30
CA TYR A 134 -7.48 10.07 -6.11
C TYR A 134 -6.13 9.41 -6.41
N LEU A 135 -5.13 10.19 -6.84
CA LEU A 135 -3.77 9.72 -7.07
C LEU A 135 -3.16 9.08 -5.83
N SER A 136 -3.37 9.69 -4.65
CA SER A 136 -2.82 9.20 -3.39
C SER A 136 -3.27 7.79 -3.03
N GLN A 137 -4.49 7.40 -3.40
CA GLN A 137 -5.01 6.05 -3.16
C GLN A 137 -4.17 4.99 -3.89
N TYR A 138 -3.86 5.26 -5.15
CA TYR A 138 -3.03 4.36 -5.98
C TYR A 138 -1.58 4.36 -5.55
N LEU A 139 -1.02 5.53 -5.23
CA LEU A 139 0.37 5.63 -4.76
C LEU A 139 0.57 4.95 -3.40
N CYS A 140 -0.41 5.04 -2.50
CA CYS A 140 -0.38 4.32 -1.23
C CYS A 140 -0.35 2.79 -1.48
N ASN A 141 -1.25 2.27 -2.32
CA ASN A 141 -1.23 0.86 -2.68
C ASN A 141 0.09 0.44 -3.35
N LEU A 142 0.62 1.27 -4.23
CA LEU A 142 1.91 1.00 -4.90
C LEU A 142 3.06 0.98 -3.88
N TYR A 143 3.10 1.90 -2.93
CA TYR A 143 4.10 1.91 -1.86
C TYR A 143 3.99 0.67 -0.98
N MET A 144 2.78 0.31 -0.58
CA MET A 144 2.51 -0.90 0.20
C MET A 144 2.80 -2.19 -0.59
N SER A 145 2.85 -2.15 -1.93
CA SER A 145 3.21 -3.32 -2.74
C SER A 145 4.65 -3.78 -2.49
N ILE A 146 5.55 -2.87 -2.13
CA ILE A 146 6.94 -3.20 -1.75
C ILE A 146 6.92 -4.17 -0.56
N LEU A 147 6.12 -3.85 0.46
CA LEU A 147 5.98 -4.70 1.65
C LEU A 147 5.24 -6.01 1.32
N TYR A 148 4.20 -5.94 0.47
CA TYR A 148 3.48 -7.14 0.01
C TYR A 148 4.41 -8.16 -0.67
N HIS A 149 5.24 -7.72 -1.61
CA HIS A 149 6.18 -8.59 -2.31
C HIS A 149 7.28 -9.12 -1.38
N GLU A 150 7.76 -8.30 -0.45
CA GLU A 150 8.70 -8.75 0.57
C GLU A 150 8.13 -9.91 1.40
N ILE A 151 6.87 -9.79 1.85
CA ILE A 151 6.18 -10.84 2.63
C ILE A 151 6.03 -12.12 1.80
N LYS A 152 5.61 -12.01 0.55
CA LYS A 152 5.30 -13.15 -0.33
C LYS A 152 6.54 -13.88 -0.82
N GLU A 153 7.61 -13.15 -1.10
CA GLU A 153 8.75 -13.67 -1.86
C GLU A 153 9.99 -13.91 -1.00
N ARG A 154 10.18 -13.12 0.08
CA ARG A 154 11.41 -13.13 0.88
C ARG A 154 11.25 -13.64 2.31
N MET A 155 10.04 -13.70 2.85
CA MET A 155 9.82 -14.22 4.20
C MET A 155 9.63 -15.73 4.19
N TYR A 156 10.74 -16.46 4.22
CA TYR A 156 10.77 -17.93 4.21
C TYR A 156 11.81 -18.47 5.19
N ARG A 157 11.77 -19.77 5.42
CA ARG A 157 12.81 -20.56 6.09
C ARG A 157 13.20 -21.76 5.25
N MET A 158 14.42 -22.21 5.40
CA MET A 158 14.87 -23.48 4.80
C MET A 158 14.47 -24.64 5.71
N ARG A 159 14.03 -25.74 5.13
CA ARG A 159 13.71 -26.99 5.82
C ARG A 159 14.46 -28.13 5.14
N LYS A 160 15.27 -28.84 5.91
CA LYS A 160 15.90 -30.10 5.45
C LYS A 160 14.82 -31.17 5.27
N GLY A 161 14.82 -31.84 4.15
CA GLY A 161 13.95 -32.93 3.79
C GLY A 161 14.74 -34.10 3.20
N LYS A 162 14.06 -35.24 2.90
CA LYS A 162 14.70 -36.42 2.31
C LYS A 162 15.44 -36.15 0.99
N HIS A 163 14.99 -35.15 0.23
CA HIS A 163 15.52 -34.80 -1.10
C HIS A 163 16.27 -33.47 -1.13
N GLY A 164 16.85 -33.06 0.00
CA GLY A 164 17.59 -31.80 0.11
C GLY A 164 16.81 -30.70 0.87
N GLU A 165 17.29 -29.46 0.74
CA GLU A 165 16.69 -28.31 1.41
C GLU A 165 15.50 -27.76 0.61
N LYS A 166 14.40 -27.50 1.30
CA LYS A 166 13.19 -26.91 0.72
C LYS A 166 12.87 -25.57 1.37
N ARG A 167 12.58 -24.56 0.54
CA ARG A 167 12.06 -23.27 0.94
C ARG A 167 10.60 -23.40 1.43
N VAL A 168 10.31 -22.89 2.61
CA VAL A 168 8.99 -22.88 3.21
C VAL A 168 8.63 -21.46 3.61
N ASN A 169 7.62 -20.88 2.99
CA ASN A 169 7.16 -19.53 3.31
C ASN A 169 6.62 -19.46 4.74
N LEU A 170 6.98 -18.40 5.47
CA LEU A 170 6.51 -18.13 6.83
C LEU A 170 5.00 -17.79 6.82
N VAL A 171 4.55 -17.08 5.78
CA VAL A 171 3.17 -16.66 5.57
C VAL A 171 2.56 -17.47 4.44
N ARG A 172 1.42 -18.11 4.67
CA ARG A 172 0.69 -18.87 3.66
C ARG A 172 -0.18 -17.96 2.80
N ARG A 173 -0.85 -17.00 3.42
CA ARG A 173 -1.69 -16.00 2.77
C ARG A 173 -1.44 -14.63 3.37
N CYS A 174 -1.34 -13.64 2.52
CA CYS A 174 -1.20 -12.23 2.90
C CYS A 174 -2.23 -11.42 2.16
N LEU A 175 -2.97 -10.58 2.86
CA LEU A 175 -3.87 -9.59 2.29
C LEU A 175 -3.53 -8.24 2.90
N ILE A 176 -3.44 -7.22 2.06
CA ILE A 176 -3.28 -5.83 2.49
C ILE A 176 -4.52 -5.05 2.05
N TYR A 177 -5.13 -4.35 2.98
CA TYR A 177 -6.26 -3.45 2.73
C TYR A 177 -5.86 -2.04 3.19
N MET A 178 -5.24 -1.27 2.31
CA MET A 178 -4.57 0.01 2.60
C MET A 178 -3.55 -0.13 3.73
N ASP A 179 -3.88 0.35 4.92
CA ASP A 179 -3.08 0.34 6.14
C ASP A 179 -3.17 -0.98 6.93
N ASP A 180 -4.20 -1.79 6.68
CA ASP A 180 -4.43 -3.07 7.35
C ASP A 180 -3.67 -4.22 6.65
N ILE A 181 -2.84 -4.95 7.36
CA ILE A 181 -2.09 -6.10 6.87
C ILE A 181 -2.57 -7.36 7.58
N LEU A 182 -3.07 -8.33 6.84
CA LEU A 182 -3.51 -9.62 7.36
C LEU A 182 -2.55 -10.72 6.89
N LEU A 183 -1.91 -11.39 7.84
CA LEU A 183 -1.05 -12.55 7.61
C LEU A 183 -1.75 -13.80 8.13
N ILE A 184 -1.83 -14.86 7.32
CA ILE A 184 -2.45 -16.13 7.70
C ILE A 184 -1.47 -17.27 7.46
N GLY A 185 -1.46 -18.25 8.35
CA GLY A 185 -0.56 -19.40 8.25
C GLY A 185 -0.92 -20.57 9.13
N SER A 186 -0.16 -21.66 8.95
CA SER A 186 -0.35 -22.93 9.65
C SER A 186 0.39 -23.03 10.98
N ARG A 187 1.35 -22.17 11.25
CA ARG A 187 2.24 -22.23 12.42
C ARG A 187 2.36 -20.87 13.09
N LYS A 188 2.06 -20.81 14.38
CA LYS A 188 2.16 -19.59 15.20
C LYS A 188 3.55 -18.97 15.14
N ARG A 189 4.60 -19.75 15.40
CA ARG A 189 6.01 -19.28 15.36
C ARG A 189 6.43 -18.67 14.02
N ASP A 190 5.96 -19.25 12.90
CA ASP A 190 6.29 -18.73 11.57
C ASP A 190 5.63 -17.34 11.35
N LEU A 191 4.38 -17.17 11.82
CA LEU A 191 3.69 -15.88 11.75
C LEU A 191 4.27 -14.83 12.69
N GLU A 192 4.66 -15.20 13.91
CA GLU A 192 5.33 -14.29 14.85
C GLU A 192 6.65 -13.79 14.28
N LYS A 193 7.43 -14.68 13.66
CA LYS A 193 8.66 -14.30 12.96
C LYS A 193 8.36 -13.38 11.78
N ALA A 194 7.36 -13.70 10.97
CA ALA A 194 6.97 -12.87 9.84
C ALA A 194 6.50 -11.48 10.30
N ALA A 195 5.70 -11.38 11.37
CA ALA A 195 5.26 -10.12 11.92
C ALA A 195 6.43 -9.21 12.35
N LYS A 196 7.45 -9.78 13.01
CA LYS A 196 8.67 -9.03 13.36
C LYS A 196 9.39 -8.50 12.11
N LEU A 197 9.57 -9.34 11.09
CA LEU A 197 10.19 -8.94 9.83
C LEU A 197 9.36 -7.87 9.09
N VAL A 198 8.02 -7.93 9.17
CA VAL A 198 7.15 -6.88 8.61
C VAL A 198 7.37 -5.56 9.32
N VAL A 199 7.46 -5.56 10.67
CA VAL A 199 7.74 -4.35 11.46
C VAL A 199 9.10 -3.75 11.07
N GLU A 200 10.14 -4.56 11.01
CA GLU A 200 11.50 -4.13 10.62
C GLU A 200 11.51 -3.55 9.20
N LYS A 201 10.87 -4.23 8.26
CA LYS A 201 10.81 -3.77 6.88
C LYS A 201 10.00 -2.48 6.73
N ALA A 202 8.85 -2.39 7.40
CA ALA A 202 8.02 -1.20 7.41
C ALA A 202 8.78 0.00 8.00
N ALA A 203 9.51 -0.18 9.11
CA ALA A 203 10.38 0.85 9.69
C ALA A 203 11.45 1.31 8.68
N GLY A 204 12.09 0.38 7.96
CA GLY A 204 13.00 0.69 6.86
C GLY A 204 12.36 1.50 5.71
N MET A 205 11.04 1.44 5.56
CA MET A 205 10.25 2.22 4.60
C MET A 205 9.71 3.55 5.20
N GLY A 206 10.02 3.88 6.44
CA GLY A 206 9.49 5.05 7.14
C GLY A 206 8.06 4.86 7.68
N LEU A 207 7.57 3.62 7.74
CA LEU A 207 6.24 3.28 8.25
C LEU A 207 6.32 2.71 9.67
N GLU A 208 5.39 3.11 10.52
CA GLU A 208 5.24 2.58 11.89
C GLU A 208 4.07 1.59 11.94
N ILE A 209 4.33 0.38 12.43
CA ILE A 209 3.30 -0.63 12.67
C ILE A 209 2.85 -0.56 14.13
N LYS A 210 1.53 -0.62 14.37
CA LYS A 210 0.92 -0.71 15.71
C LYS A 210 0.82 -2.16 16.14
#